data_93259b82623d079c1b55d19ca3fbb726
#
_entry.id   93259b82623d079c1b55d19ca3fbb726
#
_cell.length_a   1.000
_cell.length_b   1.000
_cell.length_c   1.000
_cell.angle_alpha   90.00
_cell.angle_beta   90.00
_cell.angle_gamma   90.00
#
_symmetry.space_group_name_H-M   'P 1'
#
loop_
_entity.id
_entity.type
_entity.pdbx_description
1 polymer ?
#
loop_
_entity_poly.entity_id
_entity_poly.type
_entity_poly.pdbx_seq_one_letter_code
_entity_poly.pdbx_strand_id
1 'polypeptide(L)'
;QYASFLKNDTDKGPKVSHFVDMPYLKTMYKGTGYAEEFNHPRGHAYMVEDLRAINPKRWQAKQAACNTCKSSQIPGLIEKYGDSYYSMDFHKINDQLEFTVACANCHDPKTMELVITQKPLIEAFARQGIDVNKASRQEKRSLVCAQCHVSYYFAKEPKNKVTFPWDEGLSAKDHLAYYDKINFTEWTHPDSGTPLVKPRHADYELFKGSVHESAGVSCADCHMPYMKEGNQKISSHHVGSPLDNIEQSCRACHRESADWLKDRVHKIQSNTKMQMDRGGQVVEETIANLKVAKDLPNVDKKMLEEAQRLHRLGQYYLDYQMVTNGLGFHNPEQTQIDLANGIDYCLQATSIAREAIVKAGGTLPERKAIFDVTEAKVKVEDKK
;
A
#
# COMPACT_ATOMS: atom_id res chain seq x y z
N GLN A 1 -24.51 -4.10 -15.73
CA GLN A 1 -23.54 -3.40 -14.85
C GLN A 1 -23.91 -3.54 -13.38
N TYR A 2 -25.15 -3.27 -13.00
CA TYR A 2 -25.59 -3.39 -11.62
C TYR A 2 -25.49 -4.84 -11.10
N ALA A 3 -25.89 -5.82 -11.89
CA ALA A 3 -25.74 -7.24 -11.54
C ALA A 3 -24.27 -7.65 -11.30
N SER A 4 -23.34 -7.12 -12.11
CA SER A 4 -21.90 -7.37 -11.88
C SER A 4 -21.36 -6.64 -10.65
N PHE A 5 -21.91 -5.46 -10.32
CA PHE A 5 -21.56 -4.76 -9.09
C PHE A 5 -21.99 -5.55 -7.85
N LEU A 6 -23.17 -6.14 -7.85
CA LEU A 6 -23.65 -6.97 -6.72
C LEU A 6 -22.78 -8.20 -6.45
N LYS A 7 -22.01 -8.68 -7.42
CA LYS A 7 -21.04 -9.77 -7.18
C LYS A 7 -19.90 -9.38 -6.24
N ASN A 8 -19.68 -8.09 -5.99
CA ASN A 8 -18.70 -7.65 -4.97
C ASN A 8 -19.11 -8.04 -3.54
N ASP A 9 -20.38 -8.30 -3.33
CA ASP A 9 -20.96 -8.75 -2.05
C ASP A 9 -20.82 -10.26 -1.83
N THR A 10 -20.24 -11.00 -2.78
CA THR A 10 -19.99 -12.43 -2.61
C THR A 10 -19.03 -12.67 -1.47
N ASP A 11 -19.30 -13.74 -0.71
CA ASP A 11 -18.50 -14.10 0.45
C ASP A 11 -17.02 -14.26 0.09
N LYS A 12 -16.17 -13.48 0.75
CA LYS A 12 -14.71 -13.55 0.63
C LYS A 12 -14.08 -14.37 1.77
N GLY A 13 -14.92 -15.02 2.56
CA GLY A 13 -14.46 -15.81 3.70
C GLY A 13 -13.99 -14.97 4.90
N PRO A 14 -13.32 -15.61 5.87
CA PRO A 14 -12.83 -14.95 7.07
C PRO A 14 -11.67 -13.98 6.76
N LYS A 15 -11.42 -13.06 7.71
CA LYS A 15 -10.22 -12.22 7.66
C LYS A 15 -8.97 -13.09 7.76
N VAL A 16 -8.01 -12.86 6.86
CA VAL A 16 -6.69 -13.51 6.86
C VAL A 16 -5.64 -12.49 7.24
N SER A 17 -4.79 -12.83 8.20
CA SER A 17 -3.73 -11.94 8.63
C SER A 17 -2.54 -11.99 7.68
N HIS A 18 -1.98 -10.83 7.33
CA HIS A 18 -0.70 -10.72 6.63
C HIS A 18 0.46 -11.39 7.38
N PHE A 19 0.34 -11.56 8.71
CA PHE A 19 1.38 -12.22 9.50
C PHE A 19 1.51 -13.72 9.23
N VAL A 20 0.53 -14.34 8.57
CA VAL A 20 0.63 -15.73 8.10
C VAL A 20 1.64 -15.83 6.97
N ASP A 21 1.60 -14.86 6.05
CA ASP A 21 2.45 -14.87 4.85
C ASP A 21 3.75 -14.09 5.05
N MET A 22 3.72 -13.08 5.93
CA MET A 22 4.83 -12.14 6.17
C MET A 22 5.01 -11.89 7.68
N PRO A 23 5.50 -12.88 8.45
CA PRO A 23 5.60 -12.80 9.92
C PRO A 23 6.55 -11.67 10.39
N TYR A 24 7.54 -11.30 9.60
CA TYR A 24 8.49 -10.22 9.87
C TYR A 24 7.82 -8.85 10.00
N LEU A 25 6.61 -8.66 9.45
CA LEU A 25 5.87 -7.41 9.59
C LEU A 25 5.53 -7.05 11.04
N LYS A 26 5.40 -8.03 11.92
CA LYS A 26 5.23 -7.76 13.36
C LYS A 26 6.43 -7.03 13.95
N THR A 27 7.63 -7.46 13.55
CA THR A 27 8.89 -6.80 13.96
C THR A 27 8.99 -5.42 13.33
N MET A 28 8.75 -5.30 12.02
CA MET A 28 8.85 -4.04 11.28
C MET A 28 7.91 -2.96 11.80
N TYR A 29 6.69 -3.33 12.22
CA TYR A 29 5.67 -2.37 12.68
C TYR A 29 5.58 -2.23 14.20
N LYS A 30 6.52 -2.82 14.95
CA LYS A 30 6.51 -2.72 16.40
C LYS A 30 6.46 -1.26 16.87
N GLY A 31 5.59 -1.00 17.82
CA GLY A 31 5.29 0.36 18.32
C GLY A 31 4.09 1.03 17.60
N THR A 32 3.50 0.37 16.62
CA THR A 32 2.28 0.83 15.94
C THR A 32 1.14 -0.18 16.11
N GLY A 33 -0.09 0.26 15.90
CA GLY A 33 -1.24 -0.63 15.89
C GLY A 33 -1.21 -1.69 14.76
N TYR A 34 -0.40 -1.48 13.72
CA TYR A 34 -0.23 -2.48 12.66
C TYR A 34 0.50 -3.74 13.15
N ALA A 35 1.29 -3.67 14.21
CA ALA A 35 1.90 -4.85 14.82
C ALA A 35 0.87 -5.73 15.57
N GLU A 36 -0.27 -5.16 15.96
CA GLU A 36 -1.34 -5.89 16.66
C GLU A 36 -2.28 -6.61 15.70
N GLU A 37 -2.60 -5.98 14.57
CA GLU A 37 -3.48 -6.54 13.54
C GLU A 37 -3.17 -5.91 12.18
N PHE A 38 -2.90 -6.75 11.19
CA PHE A 38 -2.77 -6.35 9.80
C PHE A 38 -3.32 -7.46 8.91
N ASN A 39 -4.50 -7.23 8.32
CA ASN A 39 -5.24 -8.22 7.56
C ASN A 39 -5.27 -7.90 6.07
N HIS A 40 -5.35 -8.94 5.23
CA HIS A 40 -5.67 -8.81 3.82
C HIS A 40 -7.05 -8.18 3.65
N PRO A 41 -7.24 -7.28 2.65
CA PRO A 41 -8.55 -6.69 2.39
C PRO A 41 -9.49 -7.75 1.80
N ARG A 42 -10.74 -7.75 2.25
CA ARG A 42 -11.78 -8.65 1.70
C ARG A 42 -12.47 -8.10 0.45
N GLY A 43 -12.31 -6.82 0.15
CA GLY A 43 -12.89 -6.13 -1.00
C GLY A 43 -13.80 -4.97 -0.60
N HIS A 44 -14.29 -4.24 -1.59
CA HIS A 44 -15.03 -2.99 -1.42
C HIS A 44 -16.30 -3.14 -0.57
N ALA A 45 -17.02 -4.24 -0.73
CA ALA A 45 -18.25 -4.50 0.02
C ALA A 45 -18.05 -4.59 1.55
N TYR A 46 -16.85 -4.97 2.00
CA TYR A 46 -16.56 -5.20 3.41
C TYR A 46 -15.83 -4.04 4.10
N MET A 47 -15.56 -2.93 3.39
CA MET A 47 -14.70 -1.86 3.87
C MET A 47 -15.14 -1.25 5.20
N VAL A 48 -16.45 -1.01 5.38
CA VAL A 48 -17.00 -0.44 6.62
C VAL A 48 -17.10 -1.50 7.72
N GLU A 49 -17.51 -2.71 7.38
CA GLU A 49 -17.57 -3.84 8.30
C GLU A 49 -16.20 -4.19 8.87
N ASP A 50 -15.19 -4.28 8.00
CA ASP A 50 -13.81 -4.58 8.41
C ASP A 50 -13.22 -3.53 9.34
N LEU A 51 -13.58 -2.25 9.13
CA LEU A 51 -13.19 -1.19 10.07
C LEU A 51 -13.87 -1.33 11.43
N ARG A 52 -15.17 -1.66 11.47
CA ARG A 52 -15.91 -1.87 12.73
C ARG A 52 -15.37 -3.05 13.52
N ALA A 53 -14.89 -4.07 12.82
CA ALA A 53 -14.38 -5.30 13.41
C ALA A 53 -12.85 -5.29 13.67
N ILE A 54 -12.19 -4.13 13.60
CA ILE A 54 -10.76 -4.02 13.93
C ILE A 54 -10.53 -4.23 15.43
N ASN A 55 -9.45 -4.95 15.75
CA ASN A 55 -9.00 -5.15 17.12
C ASN A 55 -8.81 -3.80 17.84
N PRO A 56 -9.43 -3.57 19.01
CA PRO A 56 -9.27 -2.32 19.76
C PRO A 56 -7.82 -1.95 20.07
N LYS A 57 -6.92 -2.91 20.22
CA LYS A 57 -5.49 -2.66 20.43
C LYS A 57 -4.80 -2.00 19.21
N ARG A 58 -5.33 -2.22 18.01
CA ARG A 58 -4.84 -1.53 16.80
C ARG A 58 -5.22 -0.05 16.79
N TRP A 59 -6.34 0.32 17.40
CA TRP A 59 -6.84 1.68 17.43
C TRP A 59 -6.13 2.54 18.49
N GLN A 60 -4.90 2.94 18.22
CA GLN A 60 -4.20 3.93 19.06
C GLN A 60 -4.69 5.36 18.80
N ALA A 61 -5.10 5.66 17.57
CA ALA A 61 -5.65 6.95 17.17
C ALA A 61 -7.07 6.76 16.62
N LYS A 62 -8.07 7.16 17.38
CA LYS A 62 -9.50 7.00 17.06
C LYS A 62 -10.01 8.16 16.21
N GLN A 63 -9.40 8.41 15.04
CA GLN A 63 -9.73 9.56 14.21
C GLN A 63 -10.53 9.19 12.97
N ALA A 64 -11.46 10.06 12.57
CA ALA A 64 -12.33 9.87 11.41
C ALA A 64 -11.56 9.77 10.08
N ALA A 65 -10.35 10.32 10.01
CA ALA A 65 -9.46 10.19 8.86
C ALA A 65 -9.30 8.73 8.35
N CYS A 66 -9.37 7.75 9.23
CA CYS A 66 -9.32 6.32 8.86
C CYS A 66 -10.51 5.86 8.00
N ASN A 67 -11.63 6.59 8.01
CA ASN A 67 -12.80 6.30 7.19
C ASN A 67 -12.71 6.85 5.75
N THR A 68 -11.74 7.74 5.45
CA THR A 68 -11.72 8.56 4.22
C THR A 68 -11.91 7.75 2.93
N CYS A 69 -11.31 6.58 2.82
CA CYS A 69 -11.36 5.74 1.62
C CYS A 69 -12.36 4.56 1.75
N LYS A 70 -13.38 4.63 2.62
CA LYS A 70 -14.17 3.45 2.99
C LYS A 70 -15.65 3.51 2.60
N SER A 71 -16.17 4.69 2.28
CA SER A 71 -17.60 4.86 2.02
C SER A 71 -17.85 5.96 0.99
N SER A 72 -18.92 5.79 0.22
CA SER A 72 -19.43 6.80 -0.70
C SER A 72 -20.01 8.04 -0.01
N GLN A 73 -20.27 7.99 1.28
CA GLN A 73 -20.79 9.11 2.07
C GLN A 73 -19.69 10.09 2.53
N ILE A 74 -18.42 9.68 2.48
CA ILE A 74 -17.31 10.46 3.02
C ILE A 74 -17.09 11.81 2.32
N PRO A 75 -17.14 11.92 0.98
CA PRO A 75 -16.99 13.22 0.33
C PRO A 75 -17.98 14.27 0.86
N GLY A 76 -19.25 13.91 1.05
CA GLY A 76 -20.26 14.79 1.63
C GLY A 76 -20.01 15.12 3.10
N LEU A 77 -19.43 14.19 3.88
CA LEU A 77 -19.05 14.47 5.27
C LEU A 77 -17.85 15.41 5.35
N ILE A 78 -16.87 15.28 4.45
CA ILE A 78 -15.74 16.22 4.35
C ILE A 78 -16.23 17.58 3.88
N GLU A 79 -17.18 17.67 2.96
CA GLU A 79 -17.78 18.93 2.55
C GLU A 79 -18.50 19.61 3.73
N LYS A 80 -19.26 18.86 4.50
CA LYS A 80 -20.03 19.35 5.66
C LYS A 80 -19.13 19.87 6.79
N TYR A 81 -18.06 19.15 7.11
CA TYR A 81 -17.22 19.43 8.29
C TYR A 81 -15.88 20.10 7.96
N GLY A 82 -15.52 20.22 6.69
CA GLY A 82 -14.23 20.73 6.26
C GLY A 82 -13.07 19.87 6.82
N ASP A 83 -11.91 20.51 7.03
CA ASP A 83 -10.72 19.81 7.54
C ASP A 83 -10.89 19.30 8.99
N SER A 84 -11.89 19.79 9.74
CA SER A 84 -12.19 19.27 11.09
C SER A 84 -12.64 17.81 11.05
N TYR A 85 -13.23 17.34 9.92
CA TYR A 85 -13.61 15.95 9.71
C TYR A 85 -12.48 14.98 10.09
N TYR A 86 -11.26 15.25 9.64
CA TYR A 86 -10.15 14.33 9.81
C TYR A 86 -9.77 14.04 11.26
N SER A 87 -10.03 15.00 12.15
CA SER A 87 -9.73 14.90 13.60
C SER A 87 -10.93 14.53 14.46
N MET A 88 -12.13 14.40 13.87
CA MET A 88 -13.31 13.95 14.59
C MET A 88 -13.13 12.53 15.14
N ASP A 89 -13.93 12.16 16.14
CA ASP A 89 -13.94 10.81 16.66
C ASP A 89 -14.35 9.80 15.58
N PHE A 90 -13.60 8.70 15.51
CA PHE A 90 -13.81 7.64 14.52
C PHE A 90 -15.22 7.05 14.57
N HIS A 91 -15.70 6.69 15.77
CA HIS A 91 -17.01 6.05 15.94
C HIS A 91 -18.12 6.99 15.59
N LYS A 92 -18.02 8.28 15.98
CA LYS A 92 -19.00 9.30 15.63
C LYS A 92 -19.24 9.42 14.12
N ILE A 93 -18.22 9.18 13.30
CA ILE A 93 -18.34 9.18 11.84
C ILE A 93 -18.69 7.81 11.33
N ASN A 94 -18.00 6.76 11.78
CA ASN A 94 -18.21 5.41 11.26
C ASN A 94 -19.62 4.88 11.50
N ASP A 95 -20.25 5.22 12.63
CA ASP A 95 -21.59 4.80 12.98
C ASP A 95 -22.68 5.42 12.07
N GLN A 96 -22.35 6.53 11.36
CA GLN A 96 -23.22 7.15 10.37
C GLN A 96 -23.10 6.51 8.98
N LEU A 97 -22.10 5.63 8.75
CA LEU A 97 -21.86 5.05 7.44
C LEU A 97 -22.81 3.85 7.20
N GLU A 98 -23.74 4.02 6.28
CA GLU A 98 -24.67 2.98 5.84
C GLU A 98 -24.14 2.25 4.60
N PHE A 99 -23.35 2.95 3.78
CA PHE A 99 -22.82 2.43 2.53
C PHE A 99 -21.30 2.34 2.57
N THR A 100 -20.77 1.29 1.97
CA THR A 100 -19.36 1.13 1.68
C THR A 100 -18.98 1.85 0.35
N VAL A 101 -17.96 1.42 -0.36
CA VAL A 101 -17.63 1.92 -1.69
C VAL A 101 -18.79 1.58 -2.64
N ALA A 102 -19.32 2.60 -3.33
CA ALA A 102 -20.51 2.48 -4.17
C ALA A 102 -20.40 3.38 -5.42
N CYS A 103 -21.44 3.37 -6.25
CA CYS A 103 -21.48 4.08 -7.54
C CYS A 103 -21.02 5.54 -7.45
N ALA A 104 -21.45 6.26 -6.41
CA ALA A 104 -21.14 7.68 -6.21
C ALA A 104 -19.67 7.97 -5.87
N ASN A 105 -18.85 6.97 -5.58
CA ASN A 105 -17.40 7.19 -5.47
C ASN A 105 -16.73 7.44 -6.83
N CYS A 106 -17.35 6.96 -7.93
CA CYS A 106 -16.78 6.98 -9.26
C CYS A 106 -17.65 7.73 -10.28
N HIS A 107 -18.96 7.83 -10.05
CA HIS A 107 -19.91 8.38 -11.01
C HIS A 107 -20.68 9.58 -10.45
N ASP A 108 -20.85 10.59 -11.29
CA ASP A 108 -21.82 11.64 -11.05
C ASP A 108 -23.24 11.05 -11.05
N PRO A 109 -24.07 11.32 -10.04
CA PRO A 109 -25.38 10.68 -9.94
C PRO A 109 -26.40 11.14 -10.99
N LYS A 110 -26.15 12.25 -11.69
CA LYS A 110 -27.04 12.79 -12.72
C LYS A 110 -26.64 12.37 -14.13
N THR A 111 -25.34 12.41 -14.42
CA THR A 111 -24.81 12.17 -15.77
C THR A 111 -24.22 10.79 -15.94
N MET A 112 -23.91 10.10 -14.86
CA MET A 112 -23.15 8.84 -14.81
C MET A 112 -21.73 8.94 -15.40
N GLU A 113 -21.23 10.13 -15.64
CA GLU A 113 -19.85 10.35 -16.01
C GLU A 113 -18.89 10.04 -14.88
N LEU A 114 -17.65 9.68 -15.21
CA LEU A 114 -16.61 9.46 -14.22
C LEU A 114 -16.19 10.79 -13.57
N VAL A 115 -16.26 10.82 -12.25
CA VAL A 115 -15.88 11.98 -11.44
C VAL A 115 -14.89 11.60 -10.35
N ILE A 116 -14.07 12.55 -9.95
CA ILE A 116 -13.16 12.43 -8.82
C ILE A 116 -13.81 13.14 -7.64
N THR A 117 -14.13 12.38 -6.59
CA THR A 117 -14.88 12.88 -5.43
C THR A 117 -14.02 13.07 -4.18
N GLN A 118 -12.85 12.41 -4.10
CA GLN A 118 -11.98 12.46 -2.94
C GLN A 118 -11.06 13.68 -2.95
N LYS A 119 -11.30 14.58 -1.99
CA LYS A 119 -10.55 15.82 -1.81
C LYS A 119 -9.03 15.63 -1.72
N PRO A 120 -8.48 14.59 -1.02
CA PRO A 120 -7.03 14.38 -0.97
C PRO A 120 -6.37 14.19 -2.34
N LEU A 121 -7.02 13.48 -3.27
CA LEU A 121 -6.50 13.30 -4.63
C LEU A 121 -6.53 14.63 -5.42
N ILE A 122 -7.66 15.34 -5.35
CA ILE A 122 -7.83 16.64 -6.03
C ILE A 122 -6.74 17.61 -5.56
N GLU A 123 -6.51 17.70 -4.26
CA GLU A 123 -5.50 18.58 -3.68
C GLU A 123 -4.07 18.18 -4.04
N ALA A 124 -3.77 16.86 -4.10
CA ALA A 124 -2.46 16.38 -4.50
C ALA A 124 -2.11 16.79 -5.94
N PHE A 125 -3.03 16.66 -6.87
CA PHE A 125 -2.84 17.12 -8.24
C PHE A 125 -2.82 18.65 -8.35
N ALA A 126 -3.66 19.34 -7.58
CA ALA A 126 -3.67 20.80 -7.58
C ALA A 126 -2.32 21.41 -7.12
N ARG A 127 -1.64 20.79 -6.14
CA ARG A 127 -0.28 21.19 -5.75
C ARG A 127 0.74 21.04 -6.86
N GLN A 128 0.49 20.15 -7.82
CA GLN A 128 1.31 19.95 -9.03
C GLN A 128 0.83 20.83 -10.22
N GLY A 129 -0.16 21.69 -10.01
CA GLY A 129 -0.74 22.53 -11.06
C GLY A 129 -1.67 21.78 -12.04
N ILE A 130 -2.13 20.59 -11.67
CA ILE A 130 -2.98 19.72 -12.50
C ILE A 130 -4.43 19.78 -12.02
N ASP A 131 -5.34 20.07 -12.93
CA ASP A 131 -6.79 19.98 -12.69
C ASP A 131 -7.32 18.63 -13.13
N VAL A 132 -7.59 17.75 -12.17
CA VAL A 132 -8.08 16.38 -12.42
C VAL A 132 -9.43 16.33 -13.16
N ASN A 133 -10.22 17.41 -13.11
CA ASN A 133 -11.51 17.45 -13.82
C ASN A 133 -11.34 17.51 -15.32
N LYS A 134 -10.18 18.02 -15.81
CA LYS A 134 -9.80 18.06 -17.23
C LYS A 134 -9.20 16.77 -17.75
N ALA A 135 -8.99 15.77 -16.89
CA ALA A 135 -8.50 14.47 -17.30
C ALA A 135 -9.43 13.81 -18.31
N SER A 136 -8.85 13.16 -19.30
CA SER A 136 -9.59 12.38 -20.29
C SER A 136 -10.39 11.26 -19.63
N ARG A 137 -11.39 10.72 -20.36
CA ARG A 137 -12.14 9.56 -19.87
C ARG A 137 -11.23 8.37 -19.56
N GLN A 138 -10.19 8.13 -20.36
CA GLN A 138 -9.25 7.03 -20.14
C GLN A 138 -8.40 7.25 -18.87
N GLU A 139 -7.91 8.45 -18.64
CA GLU A 139 -7.21 8.78 -17.39
C GLU A 139 -8.14 8.64 -16.17
N LYS A 140 -9.37 9.12 -16.24
CA LYS A 140 -10.36 8.97 -15.18
C LYS A 140 -10.63 7.50 -14.83
N ARG A 141 -10.48 6.56 -15.76
CA ARG A 141 -10.60 5.10 -15.51
C ARG A 141 -9.49 4.55 -14.62
N SER A 142 -8.40 5.29 -14.43
CA SER A 142 -7.38 5.03 -13.40
C SER A 142 -7.57 5.92 -12.18
N LEU A 143 -7.88 7.21 -12.36
CA LEU A 143 -7.97 8.18 -11.27
C LEU A 143 -9.09 7.87 -10.27
N VAL A 144 -10.20 7.27 -10.70
CA VAL A 144 -11.26 6.82 -9.77
C VAL A 144 -10.76 5.73 -8.80
N CYS A 145 -9.75 4.95 -9.17
CA CYS A 145 -9.09 4.00 -8.29
C CYS A 145 -8.04 4.69 -7.41
N ALA A 146 -7.27 5.62 -8.00
CA ALA A 146 -6.24 6.40 -7.33
C ALA A 146 -6.76 7.28 -6.18
N GLN A 147 -8.08 7.50 -6.10
CA GLN A 147 -8.69 8.17 -4.95
C GLN A 147 -8.38 7.48 -3.61
N CYS A 148 -8.14 6.16 -3.66
CA CYS A 148 -7.96 5.31 -2.47
C CYS A 148 -6.77 4.37 -2.59
N HIS A 149 -6.41 3.92 -3.81
CA HIS A 149 -5.30 3.00 -4.06
C HIS A 149 -3.98 3.75 -4.28
N VAL A 150 -3.54 4.42 -3.21
CA VAL A 150 -2.35 5.29 -3.17
C VAL A 150 -1.69 5.25 -1.81
N SER A 151 -0.42 5.67 -1.75
CA SER A 151 0.23 5.96 -0.49
C SER A 151 -0.24 7.30 0.07
N TYR A 152 -0.51 7.34 1.36
CA TYR A 152 -0.94 8.56 2.07
C TYR A 152 -0.39 8.58 3.49
N TYR A 153 -0.42 9.75 4.09
CA TYR A 153 -0.13 9.93 5.51
C TYR A 153 -1.15 10.87 6.16
N PHE A 154 -1.11 10.93 7.48
CA PHE A 154 -1.91 11.86 8.25
C PHE A 154 -1.06 13.08 8.60
N ALA A 155 -1.36 14.23 8.00
CA ALA A 155 -0.63 15.46 8.22
C ALA A 155 -0.72 15.91 9.69
N LYS A 156 0.31 16.61 10.17
CA LYS A 156 0.28 17.24 11.50
C LYS A 156 -0.63 18.47 11.52
N GLU A 157 -0.59 19.24 10.40
CA GLU A 157 -1.42 20.41 10.18
C GLU A 157 -1.94 20.46 8.74
N PRO A 158 -3.26 20.58 8.50
CA PRO A 158 -4.34 20.41 9.51
C PRO A 158 -4.29 19.00 10.11
N LYS A 159 -4.58 18.92 11.42
CA LYS A 159 -4.39 17.68 12.20
C LYS A 159 -5.11 16.48 11.58
N ASN A 160 -4.36 15.41 11.35
CA ASN A 160 -4.81 14.14 10.79
C ASN A 160 -5.35 14.20 9.36
N LYS A 161 -5.17 15.31 8.64
CA LYS A 161 -5.62 15.39 7.25
C LYS A 161 -4.94 14.32 6.40
N VAL A 162 -5.74 13.55 5.67
CA VAL A 162 -5.24 12.60 4.69
C VAL A 162 -4.56 13.37 3.57
N THR A 163 -3.26 13.12 3.37
CA THR A 163 -2.44 13.85 2.40
C THR A 163 -1.57 12.85 1.63
N PHE A 164 -1.40 13.10 0.33
CA PHE A 164 -0.54 12.26 -0.53
C PHE A 164 0.84 12.92 -0.65
N PRO A 165 1.94 12.16 -0.50
CA PRO A 165 3.31 12.67 -0.49
C PRO A 165 3.87 12.86 -1.91
N TRP A 166 3.14 13.54 -2.81
CA TRP A 166 3.40 13.57 -4.25
C TRP A 166 4.12 14.82 -4.76
N ASP A 167 4.48 15.74 -3.88
CA ASP A 167 5.04 17.04 -4.28
C ASP A 167 6.45 16.94 -4.90
N GLU A 168 7.18 15.83 -4.60
CA GLU A 168 8.51 15.55 -5.19
C GLU A 168 8.44 14.47 -6.29
N GLY A 169 7.28 13.81 -6.48
CA GLY A 169 7.04 12.72 -7.42
C GLY A 169 6.32 11.55 -6.82
N LEU A 170 6.28 10.43 -7.55
CA LEU A 170 5.44 9.27 -7.20
C LEU A 170 6.23 8.03 -6.75
N SER A 171 7.55 7.99 -6.94
CA SER A 171 8.36 6.83 -6.54
C SER A 171 8.58 6.76 -5.03
N ALA A 172 8.99 5.59 -4.53
CA ALA A 172 9.39 5.42 -3.14
C ALA A 172 10.49 6.41 -2.72
N LYS A 173 11.42 6.72 -3.64
CA LYS A 173 12.48 7.72 -3.46
C LYS A 173 11.89 9.12 -3.28
N ASP A 174 10.95 9.50 -4.12
CA ASP A 174 10.33 10.82 -4.09
C ASP A 174 9.51 11.03 -2.82
N HIS A 175 8.79 10.00 -2.38
CA HIS A 175 8.06 10.02 -1.12
C HIS A 175 9.00 10.22 0.07
N LEU A 176 10.14 9.52 0.10
CA LEU A 176 11.14 9.73 1.15
C LEU A 176 11.69 11.16 1.13
N ALA A 177 12.04 11.68 -0.05
CA ALA A 177 12.49 13.07 -0.20
C ALA A 177 11.44 14.07 0.31
N TYR A 178 10.17 13.83 -0.01
CA TYR A 178 9.06 14.62 0.51
C TYR A 178 9.00 14.59 2.04
N TYR A 179 9.00 13.40 2.66
CA TYR A 179 8.93 13.26 4.12
C TYR A 179 10.14 13.88 4.82
N ASP A 180 11.33 13.75 4.25
CA ASP A 180 12.54 14.32 4.82
C ASP A 180 12.51 15.87 4.73
N LYS A 181 12.02 16.43 3.61
CA LYS A 181 11.84 17.88 3.41
C LYS A 181 10.90 18.49 4.45
N ILE A 182 9.82 17.80 4.84
CA ILE A 182 8.87 18.28 5.87
C ILE A 182 9.20 17.75 7.27
N ASN A 183 10.34 17.08 7.45
CA ASN A 183 10.75 16.45 8.71
C ASN A 183 9.64 15.59 9.34
N PHE A 184 9.02 14.72 8.52
CA PHE A 184 7.91 13.88 8.96
C PHE A 184 8.39 12.52 9.45
N THR A 185 7.91 12.15 10.62
CA THR A 185 8.05 10.83 11.24
C THR A 185 6.68 10.40 11.75
N GLU A 186 6.26 9.20 11.38
CA GLU A 186 4.99 8.64 11.84
C GLU A 186 5.14 8.00 13.22
N TRP A 187 6.23 7.25 13.44
CA TRP A 187 6.60 6.71 14.76
C TRP A 187 8.11 6.49 14.86
N THR A 188 8.58 6.34 16.11
CA THR A 188 9.94 5.87 16.38
C THR A 188 9.89 4.39 16.76
N HIS A 189 10.62 3.55 16.05
CA HIS A 189 10.62 2.12 16.30
C HIS A 189 11.25 1.82 17.69
N PRO A 190 10.57 1.13 18.60
CA PRO A 190 11.02 1.01 20.00
C PRO A 190 12.35 0.27 20.14
N ASP A 191 12.61 -0.76 19.34
CA ASP A 191 13.85 -1.52 19.43
C ASP A 191 15.01 -0.80 18.72
N SER A 192 14.85 -0.35 17.48
CA SER A 192 15.96 0.28 16.73
C SER A 192 16.17 1.75 17.04
N GLY A 193 15.19 2.44 17.63
CA GLY A 193 15.24 3.89 17.82
C GLY A 193 15.10 4.70 16.52
N THR A 194 14.84 4.04 15.39
CA THR A 194 14.74 4.67 14.08
C THR A 194 13.43 5.43 13.91
N PRO A 195 13.44 6.70 13.46
CA PRO A 195 12.25 7.43 13.07
C PRO A 195 11.75 6.92 11.72
N LEU A 196 10.56 6.32 11.69
CA LEU A 196 10.01 5.61 10.53
C LEU A 196 8.73 6.27 10.02
N VAL A 197 8.40 5.97 8.77
CA VAL A 197 7.13 6.26 8.10
C VAL A 197 6.66 4.96 7.45
N LYS A 198 5.37 4.66 7.61
CA LYS A 198 4.74 3.52 6.94
C LYS A 198 4.10 3.95 5.63
N PRO A 199 4.55 3.44 4.46
CA PRO A 199 3.81 3.61 3.22
C PRO A 199 2.44 2.91 3.31
N ARG A 200 1.51 3.33 2.46
CA ARG A 200 0.24 2.64 2.23
C ARG A 200 0.29 2.00 0.84
N HIS A 201 -0.76 1.32 0.44
CA HIS A 201 -0.83 0.59 -0.82
C HIS A 201 -0.70 1.52 -2.04
N ALA A 202 0.53 1.77 -2.45
CA ALA A 202 0.92 2.68 -3.53
C ALA A 202 0.68 2.08 -4.93
N ASP A 203 -0.54 1.57 -5.16
CA ASP A 203 -0.85 0.83 -6.40
C ASP A 203 -0.82 1.74 -7.63
N TYR A 204 -1.40 2.95 -7.53
CA TYR A 204 -1.40 3.92 -8.61
C TYR A 204 0.00 4.43 -8.91
N GLU A 205 0.76 4.78 -7.88
CA GLU A 205 2.14 5.27 -8.01
C GLU A 205 3.03 4.23 -8.69
N LEU A 206 2.93 2.97 -8.25
CA LEU A 206 3.72 1.90 -8.85
C LEU A 206 3.29 1.61 -10.30
N PHE A 207 1.98 1.69 -10.60
CA PHE A 207 1.47 1.51 -11.95
C PHE A 207 1.98 2.59 -12.92
N LYS A 208 2.19 3.83 -12.45
CA LYS A 208 2.75 4.90 -13.26
C LYS A 208 4.18 4.56 -13.71
N GLY A 209 4.46 4.80 -14.97
CA GLY A 209 5.72 4.42 -15.60
C GLY A 209 5.85 2.94 -15.96
N SER A 210 4.82 2.11 -15.76
CA SER A 210 4.80 0.73 -16.21
C SER A 210 4.59 0.60 -17.72
N VAL A 211 4.89 -0.58 -18.27
CA VAL A 211 4.67 -0.87 -19.69
C VAL A 211 3.19 -0.78 -20.06
N HIS A 212 2.29 -1.16 -19.17
CA HIS A 212 0.85 -1.10 -19.41
C HIS A 212 0.35 0.36 -19.39
N GLU A 213 0.80 1.17 -18.43
CA GLU A 213 0.46 2.59 -18.42
C GLU A 213 0.98 3.31 -19.66
N SER A 214 2.21 3.05 -20.06
CA SER A 214 2.83 3.61 -21.27
C SER A 214 2.11 3.19 -22.56
N ALA A 215 1.46 2.02 -22.55
CA ALA A 215 0.59 1.55 -23.63
C ALA A 215 -0.85 2.14 -23.59
N GLY A 216 -1.14 3.05 -22.65
CA GLY A 216 -2.44 3.69 -22.50
C GLY A 216 -3.50 2.83 -21.80
N VAL A 217 -3.09 1.73 -21.13
CA VAL A 217 -4.00 0.88 -20.35
C VAL A 217 -4.34 1.57 -19.03
N SER A 218 -5.60 1.46 -18.60
CA SER A 218 -6.06 1.96 -17.30
C SER A 218 -6.28 0.83 -16.30
N CYS A 219 -6.39 1.17 -15.01
CA CYS A 219 -6.74 0.22 -13.96
C CYS A 219 -8.03 -0.55 -14.30
N ALA A 220 -9.04 0.16 -14.79
CA ALA A 220 -10.33 -0.42 -15.14
C ALA A 220 -10.29 -1.34 -16.36
N ASP A 221 -9.29 -1.25 -17.24
CA ASP A 221 -9.17 -2.15 -18.38
C ASP A 221 -8.85 -3.59 -17.92
N CYS A 222 -8.11 -3.72 -16.84
CA CYS A 222 -7.76 -5.00 -16.22
C CYS A 222 -8.77 -5.44 -15.15
N HIS A 223 -9.11 -4.55 -14.21
CA HIS A 223 -9.92 -4.88 -13.04
C HIS A 223 -11.43 -4.76 -13.25
N MET A 224 -11.85 -4.10 -14.33
CA MET A 224 -13.24 -3.91 -14.75
C MET A 224 -13.36 -4.11 -16.27
N PRO A 225 -12.92 -5.26 -16.80
CA PRO A 225 -12.80 -5.46 -18.22
C PRO A 225 -14.16 -5.32 -18.93
N TYR A 226 -14.11 -5.04 -20.22
CA TYR A 226 -15.31 -5.02 -21.03
C TYR A 226 -15.85 -6.43 -21.26
N MET A 227 -17.12 -6.61 -20.91
CA MET A 227 -17.87 -7.85 -21.06
C MET A 227 -18.93 -7.68 -22.14
N LYS A 228 -19.30 -8.78 -22.79
CA LYS A 228 -20.44 -8.80 -23.71
C LYS A 228 -21.66 -9.36 -22.97
N GLU A 229 -22.75 -8.62 -22.95
CA GLU A 229 -24.01 -9.05 -22.37
C GLU A 229 -25.12 -8.85 -23.42
N GLY A 230 -25.57 -9.95 -24.00
CA GLY A 230 -26.41 -9.91 -25.20
C GLY A 230 -25.67 -9.20 -26.35
N ASN A 231 -26.26 -8.14 -26.87
CA ASN A 231 -25.69 -7.29 -27.95
C ASN A 231 -24.93 -6.06 -27.38
N GLN A 232 -24.84 -5.89 -26.08
CA GLN A 232 -24.20 -4.72 -25.46
C GLN A 232 -22.79 -5.04 -24.96
N LYS A 233 -21.88 -4.09 -25.13
CA LYS A 233 -20.56 -4.09 -24.49
C LYS A 233 -20.64 -3.25 -23.22
N ILE A 234 -20.43 -3.88 -22.08
CA ILE A 234 -20.47 -3.24 -20.76
C ILE A 234 -19.13 -3.37 -20.06
N SER A 235 -18.78 -2.43 -19.19
CA SER A 235 -17.68 -2.61 -18.24
C SER A 235 -18.17 -3.46 -17.07
N SER A 236 -17.45 -4.51 -16.69
CA SER A 236 -17.74 -5.26 -15.47
C SER A 236 -17.56 -4.37 -14.26
N HIS A 237 -18.51 -4.36 -13.34
CA HIS A 237 -18.40 -3.68 -12.06
C HIS A 237 -18.09 -4.65 -10.90
N HIS A 238 -17.83 -5.92 -11.23
CA HIS A 238 -17.19 -6.85 -10.30
C HIS A 238 -15.69 -6.55 -10.29
N VAL A 239 -15.28 -5.70 -9.35
CA VAL A 239 -13.89 -5.26 -9.22
C VAL A 239 -13.11 -6.35 -8.50
N GLY A 240 -12.34 -7.12 -9.26
CA GLY A 240 -11.63 -8.30 -8.75
C GLY A 240 -10.27 -8.50 -9.41
N SER A 241 -9.72 -9.70 -9.22
CA SER A 241 -8.49 -10.08 -9.89
C SER A 241 -8.71 -10.17 -11.41
N PRO A 242 -7.83 -9.57 -12.24
CA PRO A 242 -7.88 -9.76 -13.69
C PRO A 242 -7.74 -11.23 -14.12
N LEU A 243 -7.13 -12.07 -13.27
CA LEU A 243 -6.97 -13.50 -13.54
C LEU A 243 -8.30 -14.27 -13.53
N ASP A 244 -9.33 -13.74 -12.86
CA ASP A 244 -10.67 -14.33 -12.86
C ASP A 244 -11.40 -14.12 -14.20
N ASN A 245 -10.93 -13.14 -15.00
CA ASN A 245 -11.51 -12.78 -16.29
C ASN A 245 -10.44 -12.60 -17.36
N ILE A 246 -9.48 -13.50 -17.43
CA ILE A 246 -8.25 -13.38 -18.24
C ILE A 246 -8.54 -13.21 -19.74
N GLU A 247 -9.63 -13.81 -20.22
CA GLU A 247 -10.07 -13.69 -21.62
C GLU A 247 -10.50 -12.27 -21.98
N GLN A 248 -11.09 -11.54 -21.04
CA GLN A 248 -11.61 -10.19 -21.24
C GLN A 248 -10.61 -9.12 -20.78
N SER A 249 -9.75 -9.43 -19.84
CA SER A 249 -8.71 -8.53 -19.33
C SER A 249 -7.43 -8.62 -20.17
N CYS A 250 -6.68 -9.68 -20.05
CA CYS A 250 -5.36 -9.83 -20.68
C CYS A 250 -5.49 -10.11 -22.19
N ARG A 251 -6.33 -11.09 -22.57
CA ARG A 251 -6.46 -11.53 -23.97
C ARG A 251 -7.22 -10.57 -24.86
N ALA A 252 -7.76 -9.50 -24.30
CA ALA A 252 -8.24 -8.38 -25.12
C ALA A 252 -7.12 -7.73 -25.94
N CYS A 253 -5.87 -7.80 -25.49
CA CYS A 253 -4.68 -7.25 -26.15
C CYS A 253 -3.62 -8.32 -26.46
N HIS A 254 -3.44 -9.30 -25.57
CA HIS A 254 -2.45 -10.37 -25.71
C HIS A 254 -2.99 -11.57 -26.50
N ARG A 255 -2.13 -12.19 -27.31
CA ARG A 255 -2.49 -13.33 -28.16
C ARG A 255 -2.10 -14.69 -27.57
N GLU A 256 -1.29 -14.68 -26.52
CA GLU A 256 -0.85 -15.86 -25.78
C GLU A 256 -2.03 -16.58 -25.14
N SER A 257 -1.85 -17.85 -24.81
CA SER A 257 -2.88 -18.63 -24.13
C SER A 257 -3.14 -18.08 -22.71
N ALA A 258 -4.34 -18.33 -22.19
CA ALA A 258 -4.70 -17.93 -20.83
C ALA A 258 -3.73 -18.55 -19.80
N ASP A 259 -3.35 -19.82 -19.97
CA ASP A 259 -2.43 -20.51 -19.07
C ASP A 259 -1.04 -19.87 -19.10
N TRP A 260 -0.50 -19.56 -20.29
CA TRP A 260 0.78 -18.87 -20.40
C TRP A 260 0.76 -17.51 -19.68
N LEU A 261 -0.32 -16.73 -19.84
CA LEU A 261 -0.47 -15.44 -19.19
C LEU A 261 -0.58 -15.57 -17.68
N LYS A 262 -1.32 -16.56 -17.17
CA LYS A 262 -1.38 -16.88 -15.74
C LYS A 262 -0.01 -17.23 -15.19
N ASP A 263 0.70 -18.14 -15.86
CA ASP A 263 2.04 -18.55 -15.45
C ASP A 263 3.01 -17.37 -15.42
N ARG A 264 2.88 -16.44 -16.37
CA ARG A 264 3.70 -15.22 -16.39
C ARG A 264 3.42 -14.32 -15.19
N VAL A 265 2.15 -14.12 -14.84
CA VAL A 265 1.76 -13.36 -13.65
C VAL A 265 2.30 -14.03 -12.38
N HIS A 266 2.07 -15.34 -12.24
CA HIS A 266 2.54 -16.10 -11.07
C HIS A 266 4.05 -16.06 -10.93
N LYS A 267 4.80 -16.11 -12.04
CA LYS A 267 6.26 -15.99 -12.00
C LYS A 267 6.73 -14.62 -11.49
N ILE A 268 6.10 -13.54 -11.93
CA ILE A 268 6.40 -12.18 -11.46
C ILE A 268 6.11 -12.10 -9.96
N GLN A 269 4.93 -12.55 -9.54
CA GLN A 269 4.51 -12.50 -8.14
C GLN A 269 5.39 -13.37 -7.23
N SER A 270 5.76 -14.55 -7.67
CA SER A 270 6.64 -15.45 -6.92
C SER A 270 8.04 -14.86 -6.73
N ASN A 271 8.61 -14.27 -7.78
CA ASN A 271 9.90 -13.60 -7.68
C ASN A 271 9.85 -12.42 -6.73
N THR A 272 8.78 -11.62 -6.79
CA THR A 272 8.56 -10.49 -5.88
C THR A 272 8.42 -10.98 -4.43
N LYS A 273 7.59 -11.99 -4.18
CA LYS A 273 7.39 -12.55 -2.84
C LYS A 273 8.71 -13.07 -2.24
N MET A 274 9.51 -13.76 -3.04
CA MET A 274 10.82 -14.24 -2.62
C MET A 274 11.76 -13.11 -2.17
N GLN A 275 11.79 -12.01 -2.91
CA GLN A 275 12.60 -10.85 -2.53
C GLN A 275 12.03 -10.12 -1.32
N MET A 276 10.70 -10.04 -1.19
CA MET A 276 10.04 -9.48 0.00
C MET A 276 10.39 -10.30 1.26
N ASP A 277 10.37 -11.62 1.19
CA ASP A 277 10.71 -12.49 2.32
C ASP A 277 12.19 -12.34 2.72
N ARG A 278 13.07 -12.27 1.73
CA ARG A 278 14.48 -11.97 1.98
C ARG A 278 14.67 -10.59 2.62
N GLY A 279 13.99 -9.57 2.08
CA GLY A 279 14.05 -8.21 2.63
C GLY A 279 13.53 -8.14 4.06
N GLY A 280 12.42 -8.83 4.36
CA GLY A 280 11.86 -8.90 5.70
C GLY A 280 12.84 -9.49 6.74
N GLN A 281 13.54 -10.57 6.38
CA GLN A 281 14.57 -11.18 7.24
C GLN A 281 15.75 -10.22 7.47
N VAL A 282 16.20 -9.52 6.42
CA VAL A 282 17.27 -8.54 6.53
C VAL A 282 16.88 -7.37 7.42
N VAL A 283 15.63 -6.87 7.34
CA VAL A 283 15.13 -5.82 8.25
C VAL A 283 15.10 -6.31 9.69
N GLU A 284 14.65 -7.54 9.95
CA GLU A 284 14.68 -8.11 11.32
C GLU A 284 16.10 -8.17 11.88
N GLU A 285 17.10 -8.58 11.06
CA GLU A 285 18.51 -8.57 11.47
C GLU A 285 19.01 -7.14 11.74
N THR A 286 18.63 -6.19 10.88
CA THR A 286 18.97 -4.76 11.05
C THR A 286 18.42 -4.23 12.38
N ILE A 287 17.15 -4.47 12.67
CA ILE A 287 16.49 -4.04 13.91
C ILE A 287 17.16 -4.66 15.13
N ALA A 288 17.52 -5.96 15.08
CA ALA A 288 18.19 -6.65 16.17
C ALA A 288 19.57 -6.04 16.47
N ASN A 289 20.37 -5.70 15.45
CA ASN A 289 21.68 -5.06 15.62
C ASN A 289 21.53 -3.62 16.13
N LEU A 290 20.60 -2.84 15.59
CA LEU A 290 20.34 -1.48 16.08
C LEU A 290 19.87 -1.45 17.53
N LYS A 291 19.08 -2.44 17.96
CA LYS A 291 18.64 -2.57 19.34
C LYS A 291 19.83 -2.69 20.28
N VAL A 292 20.79 -3.56 19.98
CA VAL A 292 22.00 -3.72 20.78
C VAL A 292 22.84 -2.45 20.76
N ALA A 293 23.09 -1.89 19.55
CA ALA A 293 23.91 -0.68 19.40
C ALA A 293 23.34 0.50 20.22
N LYS A 294 22.02 0.73 20.12
CA LYS A 294 21.34 1.83 20.81
C LYS A 294 21.47 1.77 22.34
N ASP A 295 21.47 0.58 22.91
CA ASP A 295 21.47 0.38 24.35
C ASP A 295 22.90 0.39 24.95
N LEU A 296 23.95 0.48 24.13
CA LEU A 296 25.35 0.57 24.59
C LEU A 296 25.74 2.00 25.02
N PRO A 297 26.28 2.20 26.24
CA PRO A 297 26.56 3.54 26.76
C PRO A 297 27.65 4.29 25.99
N ASN A 298 28.59 3.54 25.38
CA ASN A 298 29.76 4.10 24.67
C ASN A 298 29.64 3.98 23.14
N VAL A 299 28.45 3.78 22.59
CA VAL A 299 28.27 3.70 21.15
C VAL A 299 28.61 5.02 20.47
N ASP A 300 29.30 4.95 19.33
CA ASP A 300 29.49 6.10 18.47
C ASP A 300 28.13 6.55 17.92
N LYS A 301 27.70 7.73 18.38
CA LYS A 301 26.39 8.28 18.03
C LYS A 301 26.24 8.55 16.51
N LYS A 302 27.32 8.97 15.85
CA LYS A 302 27.29 9.23 14.38
C LYS A 302 27.11 7.94 13.61
N MET A 303 27.76 6.86 14.03
CA MET A 303 27.56 5.55 13.42
C MET A 303 26.13 5.04 13.66
N LEU A 304 25.61 5.21 14.88
CA LEU A 304 24.23 4.82 15.20
C LEU A 304 23.21 5.60 14.36
N GLU A 305 23.35 6.92 14.29
CA GLU A 305 22.47 7.79 13.48
C GLU A 305 22.51 7.43 11.99
N GLU A 306 23.69 7.16 11.44
CA GLU A 306 23.82 6.73 10.04
C GLU A 306 23.19 5.35 9.80
N ALA A 307 23.37 4.40 10.69
CA ALA A 307 22.72 3.09 10.61
C ALA A 307 21.20 3.20 10.70
N GLN A 308 20.69 4.09 11.56
CA GLN A 308 19.24 4.37 11.66
C GLN A 308 18.72 5.05 10.39
N ARG A 309 19.47 5.99 9.82
CA ARG A 309 19.10 6.64 8.55
C ARG A 309 18.98 5.61 7.41
N LEU A 310 19.93 4.72 7.29
CA LEU A 310 19.92 3.65 6.29
C LEU A 310 18.77 2.65 6.56
N HIS A 311 18.50 2.31 7.83
CA HIS A 311 17.36 1.48 8.19
C HIS A 311 16.04 2.15 7.76
N ARG A 312 15.86 3.46 7.99
CA ARG A 312 14.68 4.22 7.53
C ARG A 312 14.48 4.08 6.02
N LEU A 313 15.54 4.28 5.24
CA LEU A 313 15.50 4.14 3.77
C LEU A 313 15.13 2.69 3.39
N GLY A 314 15.87 1.73 3.91
CA GLY A 314 15.71 0.32 3.56
C GLY A 314 14.32 -0.21 3.91
N GLN A 315 13.84 0.05 5.13
CA GLN A 315 12.51 -0.39 5.53
C GLN A 315 11.42 0.28 4.70
N TYR A 316 11.55 1.56 4.33
CA TYR A 316 10.55 2.24 3.53
C TYR A 316 10.43 1.63 2.12
N TYR A 317 11.55 1.39 1.43
CA TYR A 317 11.57 0.75 0.11
C TYR A 317 10.95 -0.64 0.14
N LEU A 318 11.29 -1.45 1.14
CA LEU A 318 10.74 -2.81 1.29
C LEU A 318 9.25 -2.77 1.62
N ASP A 319 8.84 -1.95 2.59
CA ASP A 319 7.46 -1.82 3.01
C ASP A 319 6.57 -1.27 1.89
N TYR A 320 7.09 -0.35 1.06
CA TYR A 320 6.39 0.18 -0.11
C TYR A 320 5.91 -0.93 -1.05
N GLN A 321 6.74 -1.95 -1.27
CA GLN A 321 6.39 -3.10 -2.10
C GLN A 321 5.52 -4.12 -1.34
N MET A 322 5.76 -4.31 -0.03
CA MET A 322 5.03 -5.26 0.81
C MET A 322 3.56 -4.89 1.03
N VAL A 323 3.22 -3.60 0.96
CA VAL A 323 1.84 -3.12 1.16
C VAL A 323 1.09 -2.86 -0.14
N THR A 324 1.76 -2.92 -1.29
CA THR A 324 1.15 -2.75 -2.61
C THR A 324 0.44 -4.04 -3.02
N ASN A 325 -0.79 -3.92 -3.54
CA ASN A 325 -1.52 -5.06 -4.05
C ASN A 325 -0.90 -5.57 -5.37
N GLY A 326 -1.16 -6.81 -5.75
CA GLY A 326 -0.69 -7.37 -7.02
C GLY A 326 0.72 -7.97 -7.00
N LEU A 327 1.46 -7.92 -5.86
CA LEU A 327 2.78 -8.53 -5.69
C LEU A 327 3.75 -8.18 -6.84
N GLY A 328 3.91 -6.88 -7.10
CA GLY A 328 4.83 -6.36 -8.11
C GLY A 328 4.34 -6.42 -9.56
N PHE A 329 3.16 -6.99 -9.84
CA PHE A 329 2.68 -7.11 -11.22
C PHE A 329 2.39 -5.75 -11.88
N HIS A 330 2.01 -4.73 -11.10
CA HIS A 330 1.73 -3.39 -11.63
C HIS A 330 2.95 -2.74 -12.31
N ASN A 331 4.16 -3.00 -11.79
CA ASN A 331 5.42 -2.58 -12.41
C ASN A 331 6.56 -3.49 -11.95
N PRO A 332 6.77 -4.64 -12.62
CA PRO A 332 7.74 -5.64 -12.17
C PRO A 332 9.17 -5.12 -12.11
N GLU A 333 9.56 -4.26 -13.05
CA GLU A 333 10.91 -3.71 -13.11
C GLU A 333 11.19 -2.80 -11.90
N GLN A 334 10.33 -1.80 -11.68
CA GLN A 334 10.49 -0.89 -10.55
C GLN A 334 10.41 -1.62 -9.21
N THR A 335 9.54 -2.62 -9.11
CA THR A 335 9.44 -3.46 -7.91
C THR A 335 10.76 -4.14 -7.55
N GLN A 336 11.46 -4.73 -8.54
CA GLN A 336 12.73 -5.39 -8.28
C GLN A 336 13.83 -4.37 -7.91
N ILE A 337 13.84 -3.20 -8.53
CA ILE A 337 14.76 -2.12 -8.18
C ILE A 337 14.55 -1.66 -6.73
N ASP A 338 13.31 -1.41 -6.33
CA ASP A 338 12.99 -0.96 -4.98
C ASP A 338 13.35 -2.02 -3.92
N LEU A 339 13.02 -3.30 -4.17
CA LEU A 339 13.35 -4.39 -3.26
C LEU A 339 14.87 -4.57 -3.13
N ALA A 340 15.63 -4.47 -4.23
CA ALA A 340 17.09 -4.53 -4.20
C ALA A 340 17.68 -3.37 -3.38
N ASN A 341 17.24 -2.13 -3.63
CA ASN A 341 17.66 -0.96 -2.87
C ASN A 341 17.34 -1.09 -1.38
N GLY A 342 16.14 -1.55 -1.06
CA GLY A 342 15.73 -1.74 0.33
C GLY A 342 16.58 -2.76 1.08
N ILE A 343 16.88 -3.89 0.43
CA ILE A 343 17.79 -4.92 0.98
C ILE A 343 19.19 -4.34 1.18
N ASP A 344 19.73 -3.65 0.18
CA ASP A 344 21.08 -3.09 0.24
C ASP A 344 21.24 -2.05 1.36
N TYR A 345 20.31 -1.10 1.50
CA TYR A 345 20.30 -0.14 2.60
C TYR A 345 20.25 -0.82 3.98
N CYS A 346 19.42 -1.85 4.14
CA CYS A 346 19.35 -2.58 5.41
C CYS A 346 20.64 -3.37 5.70
N LEU A 347 21.28 -3.96 4.70
CA LEU A 347 22.58 -4.64 4.86
C LEU A 347 23.69 -3.65 5.26
N GLN A 348 23.72 -2.47 4.67
CA GLN A 348 24.66 -1.40 5.06
C GLN A 348 24.38 -0.94 6.49
N ALA A 349 23.11 -0.70 6.86
CA ALA A 349 22.72 -0.35 8.23
C ALA A 349 23.19 -1.41 9.24
N THR A 350 22.99 -2.70 8.91
CA THR A 350 23.46 -3.82 9.75
C THR A 350 24.98 -3.80 9.90
N SER A 351 25.73 -3.60 8.82
CA SER A 351 27.19 -3.55 8.85
C SER A 351 27.70 -2.45 9.78
N ILE A 352 27.16 -1.23 9.63
CA ILE A 352 27.55 -0.08 10.47
C ILE A 352 27.15 -0.31 11.93
N ALA A 353 25.95 -0.83 12.20
CA ALA A 353 25.50 -1.12 13.55
C ALA A 353 26.40 -2.18 14.24
N ARG A 354 26.79 -3.24 13.54
CA ARG A 354 27.71 -4.27 14.05
C ARG A 354 29.09 -3.71 14.36
N GLU A 355 29.63 -2.86 13.48
CA GLU A 355 30.91 -2.17 13.71
C GLU A 355 30.82 -1.26 14.94
N ALA A 356 29.73 -0.50 15.10
CA ALA A 356 29.50 0.35 16.26
C ALA A 356 29.41 -0.46 17.57
N ILE A 357 28.75 -1.63 17.55
CA ILE A 357 28.69 -2.55 18.71
C ILE A 357 30.08 -3.02 19.10
N VAL A 358 30.89 -3.48 18.15
CA VAL A 358 32.26 -3.98 18.42
C VAL A 358 33.14 -2.87 18.98
N LYS A 359 33.12 -1.68 18.36
CA LYS A 359 33.87 -0.51 18.84
C LYS A 359 33.49 -0.08 20.26
N ALA A 360 32.23 -0.25 20.62
CA ALA A 360 31.73 0.05 21.98
C ALA A 360 31.99 -1.08 22.99
N GLY A 361 32.64 -2.18 22.60
CA GLY A 361 32.90 -3.33 23.46
C GLY A 361 31.68 -4.21 23.71
N GLY A 362 30.63 -4.09 22.91
CA GLY A 362 29.40 -4.87 23.03
C GLY A 362 29.50 -6.24 22.38
N THR A 363 28.53 -7.12 22.71
CA THR A 363 28.40 -8.44 22.12
C THR A 363 27.44 -8.38 20.94
N LEU A 364 27.86 -8.92 19.80
CA LEU A 364 27.02 -8.99 18.60
C LEU A 364 25.83 -9.93 18.83
N PRO A 365 24.61 -9.57 18.37
CA PRO A 365 23.50 -10.50 18.37
C PRO A 365 23.80 -11.70 17.46
N GLU A 366 23.19 -12.86 17.81
CA GLU A 366 23.28 -14.04 16.98
C GLU A 366 22.73 -13.74 15.57
N ARG A 367 23.48 -14.13 14.56
CA ARG A 367 23.06 -13.95 13.19
C ARG A 367 22.07 -15.06 12.82
N LYS A 368 20.85 -14.68 12.53
CA LYS A 368 19.88 -15.60 11.96
C LYS A 368 20.36 -16.03 10.58
N ALA A 369 20.31 -17.32 10.28
CA ALA A 369 20.55 -17.80 8.92
C ALA A 369 19.53 -17.13 7.99
N ILE A 370 20.01 -16.43 6.96
CA ILE A 370 19.15 -16.02 5.85
C ILE A 370 18.78 -17.35 5.18
N PHE A 371 17.50 -17.70 5.21
CA PHE A 371 17.04 -18.91 4.54
C PHE A 371 17.41 -18.81 3.07
N ASP A 372 17.97 -19.89 2.55
CA ASP A 372 18.13 -20.05 1.12
C ASP A 372 16.72 -20.16 0.51
N VAL A 373 16.20 -19.02 0.07
CA VAL A 373 14.86 -18.92 -0.50
C VAL A 373 14.94 -19.36 -1.95
N THR A 374 15.20 -20.65 -2.16
CA THR A 374 15.32 -21.22 -3.51
C THR A 374 13.95 -21.49 -4.17
N GLU A 375 12.87 -21.56 -3.38
CA GLU A 375 11.51 -21.74 -3.88
C GLU A 375 10.48 -20.95 -3.06
N ALA A 376 10.06 -19.82 -3.56
CA ALA A 376 8.84 -19.18 -3.06
C ALA A 376 7.62 -19.94 -3.59
N LYS A 377 7.03 -20.77 -2.76
CA LYS A 377 5.70 -21.32 -3.04
C LYS A 377 4.67 -20.23 -2.73
N VAL A 378 4.31 -19.45 -3.74
CA VAL A 378 3.04 -18.74 -3.68
C VAL A 378 1.97 -19.83 -3.64
N LYS A 379 1.29 -20.00 -2.51
CA LYS A 379 0.06 -20.79 -2.48
C LYS A 379 -0.97 -19.98 -3.26
N VAL A 380 -1.04 -20.27 -4.55
CA VAL A 380 -2.21 -19.91 -5.34
C VAL A 380 -3.31 -20.82 -4.83
N GLU A 381 -4.17 -20.30 -3.97
CA GLU A 381 -5.43 -20.97 -3.70
C GLU A 381 -6.24 -20.93 -4.99
N ASP A 382 -6.18 -21.99 -5.77
CA ASP A 382 -7.16 -22.30 -6.78
C ASP A 382 -8.50 -22.43 -6.04
N LYS A 383 -9.26 -21.33 -5.96
CA LYS A 383 -10.65 -21.40 -5.53
C LYS A 383 -11.42 -22.09 -6.65
N LYS A 384 -11.68 -23.40 -6.44
CA LYS A 384 -12.70 -24.14 -7.17
C LYS A 384 -14.09 -23.57 -6.89
#